data_efe6b74aeee5e5f56e0f20cfc67aea18
#
_entry.id   efe6b74aeee5e5f56e0f20cfc67aea18
#
_cell.length_a   1.000
_cell.length_b   1.000
_cell.length_c   1.000
_cell.angle_alpha   90.00
_cell.angle_beta   90.00
_cell.angle_gamma   90.00
#
_symmetry.space_group_name_H-M   'P 1'
#
loop_
_entity.id
_entity.type
_entity.pdbx_description
1 polymer ?
#
loop_
_entity_poly.entity_id
_entity_poly.type
_entity_poly.pdbx_seq_one_letter_code
_entity_poly.pdbx_strand_id
1 'polypeptide(L)'
;MQILPSVSLAAYIKNYTVVTIEKDIEDAVFYPSGYVDLIINISGKAATVINGKRKDTPAIELLGHITLPTRLMATKGTTVLIARIYPHASTLFFTDPISEFTNYATDMYDVMKGESKILYEHIMLADGLAGKIKVLEEFFLKQLKKK
;
A
#
# COMPACT_ATOMS: atom_id res chain seq x y z
N MET A 1 7.83 -12.39 -3.29
CA MET A 1 7.21 -12.71 -4.59
C MET A 1 6.71 -11.44 -5.23
N GLN A 2 7.06 -11.22 -6.47
CA GLN A 2 6.59 -10.07 -7.26
C GLN A 2 5.69 -10.55 -8.39
N ILE A 3 4.61 -9.83 -8.64
CA ILE A 3 3.63 -10.14 -9.68
C ILE A 3 3.47 -8.89 -10.55
N LEU A 4 3.52 -9.08 -11.86
CA LEU A 4 3.35 -7.97 -12.80
C LEU A 4 1.87 -7.59 -12.92
N PRO A 5 1.58 -6.28 -13.12
CA PRO A 5 0.21 -5.85 -13.35
C PRO A 5 -0.30 -6.32 -14.72
N SER A 6 -1.63 -6.26 -14.89
CA SER A 6 -2.23 -6.47 -16.21
C SER A 6 -1.75 -5.40 -17.19
N VAL A 7 -1.89 -5.69 -18.48
CA VAL A 7 -1.50 -4.77 -19.55
C VAL A 7 -2.18 -3.41 -19.38
N SER A 8 -3.45 -3.40 -18.95
CA SER A 8 -4.23 -2.17 -18.76
C SER A 8 -3.68 -1.25 -17.67
N LEU A 9 -2.92 -1.80 -16.72
CA LEU A 9 -2.38 -1.04 -15.59
C LEU A 9 -0.86 -0.90 -15.62
N ALA A 10 -0.18 -1.51 -16.59
CA ALA A 10 1.29 -1.56 -16.64
C ALA A 10 1.96 -0.19 -16.72
N ALA A 11 1.28 0.82 -17.28
CA ALA A 11 1.81 2.18 -17.35
C ALA A 11 1.74 2.92 -16.00
N TYR A 12 0.97 2.41 -15.06
CA TYR A 12 0.66 3.10 -13.80
C TYR A 12 1.20 2.37 -12.58
N ILE A 13 1.26 1.04 -12.63
CA ILE A 13 1.66 0.18 -11.52
C ILE A 13 2.86 -0.64 -11.93
N LYS A 14 3.92 -0.57 -11.12
CA LYS A 14 5.15 -1.30 -11.41
C LYS A 14 4.98 -2.79 -11.14
N ASN A 15 4.49 -3.14 -9.95
CA ASN A 15 4.29 -4.53 -9.55
C ASN A 15 3.44 -4.62 -8.29
N TYR A 16 3.04 -5.85 -7.99
CA TYR A 16 2.48 -6.24 -6.69
C TYR A 16 3.47 -7.14 -5.99
N THR A 17 3.66 -6.94 -4.69
CA THR A 17 4.61 -7.71 -3.89
C THR A 17 3.92 -8.20 -2.63
N VAL A 18 4.15 -9.47 -2.27
CA VAL A 18 3.73 -10.02 -0.99
C VAL A 18 4.96 -10.17 -0.11
N VAL A 19 4.87 -9.61 1.09
CA VAL A 19 5.94 -9.70 2.07
C VAL A 19 5.39 -10.39 3.32
N THR A 20 6.06 -11.45 3.75
CA THR A 20 5.76 -12.14 5.01
C THR A 20 6.94 -12.01 5.95
N ILE A 21 6.67 -11.56 7.16
CA ILE A 21 7.70 -11.36 8.18
C ILE A 21 7.95 -12.69 8.89
N GLU A 22 9.16 -13.23 8.73
CA GLU A 22 9.52 -14.55 9.28
C GLU A 22 10.05 -14.48 10.70
N LYS A 23 10.55 -13.32 11.12
CA LYS A 23 11.04 -13.05 12.48
C LYS A 23 10.61 -11.68 12.91
N ASP A 24 10.37 -11.49 14.21
CA ASP A 24 10.04 -10.17 14.74
C ASP A 24 11.09 -9.14 14.30
N ILE A 25 10.61 -8.02 13.78
CA ILE A 25 11.43 -6.87 13.46
C ILE A 25 11.15 -5.80 14.51
N GLU A 26 12.16 -5.46 15.29
CA GLU A 26 12.00 -4.44 16.34
C GLU A 26 12.30 -3.04 15.82
N ASP A 27 13.31 -2.92 14.95
CA ASP A 27 13.73 -1.61 14.44
C ASP A 27 14.58 -1.79 13.19
N ALA A 28 13.93 -1.95 12.04
CA ALA A 28 14.61 -2.02 10.76
C ALA A 28 14.49 -0.69 10.04
N VAL A 29 15.58 -0.21 9.45
CA VAL A 29 15.57 1.01 8.64
C VAL A 29 15.41 0.63 7.18
N PHE A 30 14.49 1.29 6.48
CA PHE A 30 14.42 1.17 5.03
C PHE A 30 14.46 2.57 4.39
N TYR A 31 14.95 2.58 3.16
CA TYR A 31 15.27 3.82 2.46
C TYR A 31 14.25 4.13 1.37
N PRO A 32 14.19 5.40 0.94
CA PRO A 32 13.25 5.81 -0.11
C PRO A 32 13.37 4.98 -1.37
N SER A 33 12.23 4.57 -1.93
CA SER A 33 12.18 3.78 -3.17
C SER A 33 11.90 4.61 -4.42
N GLY A 34 11.41 5.83 -4.23
CA GLY A 34 10.98 6.67 -5.34
C GLY A 34 9.58 6.36 -5.87
N TYR A 35 8.88 5.41 -5.23
CA TYR A 35 7.52 5.01 -5.62
C TYR A 35 6.50 5.40 -4.56
N VAL A 36 5.23 5.29 -4.92
CA VAL A 36 4.11 5.39 -3.99
C VAL A 36 3.61 3.98 -3.75
N ASP A 37 3.57 3.54 -2.50
CA ASP A 37 3.17 2.17 -2.16
C ASP A 37 1.82 2.16 -1.46
N LEU A 38 0.88 1.38 -2.01
CA LEU A 38 -0.38 1.06 -1.35
C LEU A 38 -0.19 -0.28 -0.63
N ILE A 39 -0.28 -0.26 0.69
CA ILE A 39 0.03 -1.41 1.53
C ILE A 39 -1.25 -1.92 2.16
N ILE A 40 -1.58 -3.19 1.90
CA ILE A 40 -2.74 -3.86 2.46
C ILE A 40 -2.27 -4.87 3.51
N ASN A 41 -2.71 -4.71 4.74
CA ASN A 41 -2.40 -5.64 5.82
C ASN A 41 -3.27 -6.88 5.71
N ILE A 42 -2.68 -8.01 5.37
CA ILE A 42 -3.40 -9.28 5.28
C ILE A 42 -3.47 -9.95 6.65
N SER A 43 -2.39 -9.90 7.43
CA SER A 43 -2.36 -10.46 8.78
C SER A 43 -1.25 -9.83 9.60
N GLY A 44 -1.37 -9.93 10.93
CA GLY A 44 -0.33 -9.49 11.84
C GLY A 44 -0.39 -8.01 12.17
N LYS A 45 0.67 -7.51 12.79
CA LYS A 45 0.77 -6.12 13.24
C LYS A 45 2.12 -5.53 12.85
N ALA A 46 2.07 -4.28 12.39
CA ALA A 46 3.27 -3.53 12.07
C ALA A 46 3.08 -2.07 12.48
N ALA A 47 4.19 -1.36 12.57
CA ALA A 47 4.19 0.08 12.82
C ALA A 47 5.37 0.71 12.09
N THR A 48 5.23 1.96 11.70
CA THR A 48 6.30 2.73 11.08
C THR A 48 6.62 3.95 11.92
N VAL A 49 7.88 4.38 11.87
CA VAL A 49 8.31 5.65 12.46
C VAL A 49 8.87 6.50 11.32
N ILE A 50 8.19 7.60 11.03
CA ILE A 50 8.58 8.55 10.01
C ILE A 50 8.71 9.90 10.68
N ASN A 51 9.87 10.53 10.52
CA ASN A 51 10.15 11.85 11.09
C ASN A 51 9.84 11.89 12.60
N GLY A 52 10.25 10.85 13.32
CA GLY A 52 10.08 10.73 14.78
C GLY A 52 8.68 10.37 15.25
N LYS A 53 7.71 10.20 14.35
CA LYS A 53 6.34 9.86 14.70
C LYS A 53 6.05 8.40 14.43
N ARG A 54 5.64 7.67 15.46
CA ARG A 54 5.19 6.29 15.33
C ARG A 54 3.73 6.24 14.90
N LYS A 55 3.45 5.35 13.96
CA LYS A 55 2.09 5.10 13.50
C LYS A 55 1.88 3.61 13.30
N ASP A 56 0.86 3.07 13.95
CA ASP A 56 0.47 1.67 13.73
C ASP A 56 -0.10 1.53 12.31
N THR A 57 0.26 0.44 11.64
CA THR A 57 -0.15 0.20 10.26
C THR A 57 -1.65 -0.10 10.20
N PRO A 58 -2.43 0.70 9.48
CA PRO A 58 -3.86 0.46 9.31
C PRO A 58 -4.14 -0.68 8.32
N ALA A 59 -5.43 -0.98 8.10
CA ALA A 59 -5.84 -2.01 7.14
C ALA A 59 -5.29 -1.74 5.74
N ILE A 60 -5.43 -0.52 5.26
CA ILE A 60 -4.84 -0.05 3.99
C ILE A 60 -4.12 1.26 4.25
N GLU A 61 -2.85 1.29 3.87
CA GLU A 61 -1.98 2.45 4.09
C GLU A 61 -1.37 2.90 2.77
N LEU A 62 -1.35 4.21 2.55
CA LEU A 62 -0.64 4.80 1.43
C LEU A 62 0.65 5.42 1.95
N LEU A 63 1.79 4.86 1.53
CA LEU A 63 3.08 5.49 1.72
C LEU A 63 3.34 6.39 0.53
N GLY A 64 3.25 7.69 0.76
CA GLY A 64 3.55 8.67 -0.26
C GLY A 64 5.04 8.73 -0.56
N HIS A 65 5.46 9.74 -1.28
CA HIS A 65 6.85 9.90 -1.66
C HIS A 65 7.73 10.07 -0.40
N ILE A 66 8.45 9.02 -0.03
CA ILE A 66 9.33 9.02 1.14
C ILE A 66 10.71 9.49 0.72
N THR A 67 11.17 10.59 1.31
CA THR A 67 12.50 11.15 1.08
C THR A 67 13.44 10.96 2.27
N LEU A 68 12.88 10.50 3.40
CA LEU A 68 13.64 10.29 4.64
C LEU A 68 13.67 8.80 4.98
N PRO A 69 14.74 8.31 5.65
CA PRO A 69 14.75 6.94 6.14
C PRO A 69 13.56 6.69 7.06
N THR A 70 12.93 5.53 6.93
CA THR A 70 11.77 5.13 7.70
C THR A 70 12.12 3.89 8.52
N ARG A 71 11.67 3.85 9.77
CA ARG A 71 11.86 2.68 10.63
C ARG A 71 10.61 1.83 10.62
N LEU A 72 10.80 0.51 10.61
CA LEU A 72 9.73 -0.47 10.58
C LEU A 72 9.82 -1.39 11.79
N MET A 73 8.67 -1.64 12.41
CA MET A 73 8.48 -2.68 13.40
C MET A 73 7.38 -3.60 12.89
N ALA A 74 7.58 -4.91 13.02
CA ALA A 74 6.58 -5.89 12.58
C ALA A 74 6.74 -7.18 13.37
N THR A 75 5.61 -7.82 13.69
CA THR A 75 5.63 -9.11 14.37
C THR A 75 5.77 -10.25 13.37
N LYS A 76 6.36 -11.36 13.83
CA LYS A 76 6.41 -12.61 13.05
C LYS A 76 5.00 -12.99 12.58
N GLY A 77 4.88 -13.41 11.32
CA GLY A 77 3.61 -13.80 10.72
C GLY A 77 2.86 -12.66 10.06
N THR A 78 3.34 -11.43 10.22
CA THR A 78 2.75 -10.29 9.51
C THR A 78 2.92 -10.49 8.01
N THR A 79 1.83 -10.37 7.27
CA THR A 79 1.82 -10.48 5.81
C THR A 79 1.14 -9.26 5.24
N VAL A 80 1.80 -8.63 4.28
CA VAL A 80 1.26 -7.46 3.58
C VAL A 80 1.31 -7.67 2.07
N LEU A 81 0.32 -7.11 1.40
CA LEU A 81 0.28 -7.02 -0.06
C LEU A 81 0.55 -5.58 -0.43
N ILE A 82 1.56 -5.35 -1.26
CA ILE A 82 1.99 -4.00 -1.65
C ILE A 82 1.78 -3.81 -3.14
N ALA A 83 1.01 -2.77 -3.50
CA ALA A 83 0.90 -2.31 -4.88
C ALA A 83 1.84 -1.12 -5.04
N ARG A 84 2.87 -1.29 -5.86
CA ARG A 84 3.87 -0.24 -6.11
C ARG A 84 3.46 0.60 -7.31
N ILE A 85 3.17 1.87 -7.07
CA ILE A 85 2.59 2.79 -8.03
C ILE A 85 3.65 3.78 -8.49
N TYR A 86 3.73 4.02 -9.80
CA TYR A 86 4.59 5.08 -10.31
C TYR A 86 4.11 6.44 -9.79
N PRO A 87 5.00 7.33 -9.34
CA PRO A 87 4.59 8.61 -8.76
C PRO A 87 3.67 9.44 -9.65
N HIS A 88 3.91 9.45 -10.95
CA HIS A 88 3.08 10.21 -11.91
C HIS A 88 1.65 9.68 -12.01
N ALA A 89 1.42 8.43 -11.62
CA ALA A 89 0.11 7.80 -11.73
C ALA A 89 -0.73 7.90 -10.45
N SER A 90 -0.12 8.24 -9.32
CA SER A 90 -0.84 8.24 -8.04
C SER A 90 -2.03 9.19 -8.03
N THR A 91 -1.91 10.36 -8.67
CA THR A 91 -2.99 11.34 -8.76
C THR A 91 -4.18 10.85 -9.59
N LEU A 92 -3.96 9.82 -10.43
CA LEU A 92 -5.02 9.22 -11.22
C LEU A 92 -5.89 8.27 -10.40
N PHE A 93 -5.33 7.70 -9.34
CA PHE A 93 -6.04 6.77 -8.47
C PHE A 93 -6.65 7.44 -7.24
N PHE A 94 -6.05 8.53 -6.78
CA PHE A 94 -6.46 9.21 -5.56
C PHE A 94 -6.75 10.68 -5.84
N THR A 95 -7.73 11.23 -5.11
CA THR A 95 -8.20 12.60 -5.35
C THR A 95 -7.23 13.66 -4.86
N ASP A 96 -6.46 13.36 -3.81
CA ASP A 96 -5.56 14.33 -3.21
C ASP A 96 -4.21 14.37 -3.94
N PRO A 97 -3.56 15.52 -4.05
CA PRO A 97 -2.24 15.62 -4.66
C PRO A 97 -1.21 14.78 -3.91
N ILE A 98 -0.32 14.13 -4.66
CA ILE A 98 0.73 13.30 -4.08
C ILE A 98 1.63 14.08 -3.10
N SER A 99 1.79 15.38 -3.31
CA SER A 99 2.60 16.21 -2.42
C SER A 99 2.08 16.23 -0.97
N GLU A 100 0.79 15.99 -0.78
CA GLU A 100 0.21 15.91 0.55
C GLU A 100 0.59 14.63 1.28
N PHE A 101 1.09 13.63 0.56
CA PHE A 101 1.51 12.35 1.14
C PHE A 101 3.01 12.23 1.32
N THR A 102 3.79 13.29 0.97
CA THR A 102 5.25 13.24 1.09
C THR A 102 5.65 13.04 2.54
N ASN A 103 6.46 12.00 2.80
CA ASN A 103 6.92 11.60 4.13
C ASN A 103 5.77 11.30 5.12
N TYR A 104 4.63 10.84 4.60
CA TYR A 104 3.51 10.42 5.42
C TYR A 104 3.08 8.99 5.09
N ALA A 105 2.70 8.27 6.14
CA ALA A 105 1.96 7.02 6.03
C ALA A 105 0.50 7.38 6.30
N THR A 106 -0.33 7.32 5.28
CA THR A 106 -1.73 7.77 5.35
C THR A 106 -2.67 6.58 5.43
N ASP A 107 -3.57 6.59 6.42
CA ASP A 107 -4.65 5.62 6.48
C ASP A 107 -5.65 5.93 5.37
N MET A 108 -5.85 4.97 4.45
CA MET A 108 -6.75 5.17 3.32
C MET A 108 -8.19 5.40 3.75
N TYR A 109 -8.58 4.96 4.95
CA TYR A 109 -9.90 5.31 5.47
C TYR A 109 -10.07 6.83 5.62
N ASP A 110 -9.01 7.54 5.99
CA ASP A 110 -9.07 9.00 6.12
C ASP A 110 -9.29 9.70 4.77
N VAL A 111 -8.83 9.08 3.68
CA VAL A 111 -8.93 9.64 2.31
C VAL A 111 -10.22 9.21 1.62
N MET A 112 -10.55 7.92 1.69
CA MET A 112 -11.62 7.30 0.89
C MET A 112 -12.83 6.84 1.72
N LYS A 113 -12.76 6.97 3.04
CA LYS A 113 -13.86 6.63 3.96
C LYS A 113 -14.40 5.21 3.73
N GLY A 114 -15.71 5.06 3.58
CA GLY A 114 -16.35 3.77 3.44
C GLY A 114 -15.91 2.97 2.21
N GLU A 115 -15.45 3.63 1.15
CA GLU A 115 -14.94 2.95 -0.04
C GLU A 115 -13.69 2.13 0.28
N SER A 116 -12.81 2.66 1.13
CA SER A 116 -11.62 1.94 1.59
C SER A 116 -12.00 0.70 2.40
N LYS A 117 -13.00 0.82 3.26
CA LYS A 117 -13.49 -0.30 4.06
C LYS A 117 -14.04 -1.42 3.19
N ILE A 118 -14.84 -1.07 2.18
CA ILE A 118 -15.40 -2.03 1.23
C ILE A 118 -14.30 -2.72 0.44
N LEU A 119 -13.32 -1.97 -0.02
CA LEU A 119 -12.16 -2.52 -0.73
C LEU A 119 -11.43 -3.55 0.13
N TYR A 120 -11.17 -3.20 1.39
CA TYR A 120 -10.48 -4.11 2.30
C TYR A 120 -11.26 -5.41 2.52
N GLU A 121 -12.57 -5.29 2.75
CA GLU A 121 -13.44 -6.47 2.92
C GLU A 121 -13.41 -7.37 1.69
N HIS A 122 -13.48 -6.81 0.48
CA HIS A 122 -13.41 -7.58 -0.76
C HIS A 122 -12.06 -8.27 -0.92
N ILE A 123 -10.98 -7.61 -0.57
CA ILE A 123 -9.63 -8.21 -0.63
C ILE A 123 -9.54 -9.39 0.35
N MET A 124 -10.02 -9.21 1.58
CA MET A 124 -9.94 -10.25 2.60
C MET A 124 -10.80 -11.47 2.27
N LEU A 125 -11.93 -11.27 1.59
CA LEU A 125 -12.81 -12.36 1.18
C LEU A 125 -12.34 -13.08 -0.09
N ALA A 126 -11.47 -12.47 -0.87
CA ALA A 126 -10.99 -13.05 -2.13
C ALA A 126 -10.09 -14.27 -1.85
N ASP A 127 -10.24 -15.31 -2.67
CA ASP A 127 -9.47 -16.54 -2.55
C ASP A 127 -8.07 -16.39 -3.13
N GLY A 128 -7.08 -16.62 -2.26
CA GLY A 128 -5.68 -16.64 -2.67
C GLY A 128 -5.14 -15.29 -3.13
N LEU A 129 -3.87 -15.28 -3.46
CA LEU A 129 -3.17 -14.07 -3.87
C LEU A 129 -3.72 -13.54 -5.20
N ALA A 130 -3.93 -14.43 -6.18
CA ALA A 130 -4.45 -14.03 -7.49
C ALA A 130 -5.82 -13.34 -7.37
N GLY A 131 -6.70 -13.87 -6.51
CA GLY A 131 -8.01 -13.27 -6.28
C GLY A 131 -7.91 -11.88 -5.63
N LYS A 132 -7.01 -11.72 -4.68
CA LYS A 132 -6.80 -10.44 -4.01
C LYS A 132 -6.24 -9.39 -4.97
N ILE A 133 -5.30 -9.75 -5.82
CA ILE A 133 -4.76 -8.86 -6.84
C ILE A 133 -5.84 -8.47 -7.84
N LYS A 134 -6.71 -9.40 -8.24
CA LYS A 134 -7.82 -9.10 -9.13
C LYS A 134 -8.74 -8.03 -8.54
N VAL A 135 -9.06 -8.13 -7.26
CA VAL A 135 -9.86 -7.10 -6.56
C VAL A 135 -9.17 -5.74 -6.62
N LEU A 136 -7.87 -5.70 -6.34
CA LEU A 136 -7.09 -4.46 -6.43
C LEU A 136 -7.11 -3.89 -7.84
N GLU A 137 -6.91 -4.72 -8.87
CA GLU A 137 -6.90 -4.25 -10.25
C GLU A 137 -8.26 -3.68 -10.67
N GLU A 138 -9.34 -4.30 -10.24
CA GLU A 138 -10.68 -3.77 -10.48
C GLU A 138 -10.86 -2.40 -9.81
N PHE A 139 -10.34 -2.23 -8.60
CA PHE A 139 -10.35 -0.95 -7.90
C PHE A 139 -9.58 0.12 -8.68
N PHE A 140 -8.34 -0.17 -9.10
CA PHE A 140 -7.53 0.80 -9.84
C PHE A 140 -8.18 1.18 -11.18
N LEU A 141 -8.72 0.21 -11.91
CA LEU A 141 -9.42 0.47 -13.18
C LEU A 141 -10.65 1.35 -12.98
N LYS A 142 -11.37 1.12 -11.89
CA LYS A 142 -12.53 1.96 -11.54
C LYS A 142 -12.11 3.39 -11.23
N GLN A 143 -11.00 3.57 -10.52
CA GLN A 143 -10.49 4.91 -10.22
C GLN A 143 -10.06 5.65 -11.49
N LEU A 144 -9.45 4.96 -12.46
CA LEU A 144 -9.09 5.57 -13.74
C LEU A 144 -10.32 6.08 -14.50
N LYS A 145 -11.45 5.39 -14.42
CA LYS A 145 -12.69 5.80 -15.10
C LYS A 145 -13.32 7.04 -14.50
N LYS A 146 -12.96 7.40 -13.28
CA LYS A 146 -13.48 8.61 -12.63
C LYS A 146 -12.79 9.90 -13.10
N LYS A 147 -11.73 9.77 -13.87
CA LYS A 147 -10.92 10.92 -14.34
C LYS A 147 -11.29 11.36 -15.74
#